data_9822532ff079109107b7319851e889a8
#
_entry.id   9822532ff079109107b7319851e889a8
#
_cell.length_a   1.000
_cell.length_b   1.000
_cell.length_c   1.000
_cell.angle_alpha   90.00
_cell.angle_beta   90.00
_cell.angle_gamma   90.00
#
_symmetry.space_group_name_H-M   'P 1'
#
loop_
_entity.id
_entity.type
_entity.pdbx_description
1 polymer ?
#
loop_
_entity_poly.entity_id
_entity_poly.type
_entity_poly.pdbx_seq_one_letter_code
_entity_poly.pdbx_strand_id
1 'polypeptide(L)'
;MPEAMKSIEDIIHDLALKKEKKLVDFYKQAKENRLKPIDPFEAYEREQKEEKLKTGTLVDDMIGGGLESGSSILLYGEFGSGKTETCFTMAVLCPDKVIYIDTEGSFRWTRIKEMCDERKIDYQTVFKKIILFQPQNWVEQMMLLNALPSPAEEGKIGLIIVDSLTKLFRGIEFAGRQELQVKQPQIREYMIALSEISKAYGCALIFTTQIYQSPQSNPFLPDWANEQAVGGASLQHQASYVIHLRRAKGIARIARLIDADWKPLAERPFIITERGIDNMPEGSGAEEMIKRAEEYEKKLQNLEVKGKKKKAEPKEEPKEEDKSGV
;
A
#
# COMPACT_ATOMS: atom_id res chain seq x y z
N MET A 1 4.46 10.57 -37.32
CA MET A 1 5.11 11.68 -36.59
C MET A 1 4.95 11.39 -35.11
N PRO A 2 5.99 11.31 -34.31
CA PRO A 2 5.82 11.11 -32.87
C PRO A 2 5.18 12.38 -32.28
N GLU A 3 4.13 12.20 -31.49
CA GLU A 3 3.54 13.28 -30.69
C GLU A 3 4.62 13.89 -29.81
N ALA A 4 4.77 15.20 -29.87
CA ALA A 4 5.72 15.95 -29.06
C ALA A 4 5.43 15.66 -27.58
N MET A 5 6.43 15.19 -26.85
CA MET A 5 6.38 15.02 -25.39
C MET A 5 5.98 16.37 -24.78
N LYS A 6 4.81 16.41 -24.14
CA LYS A 6 4.34 17.60 -23.41
C LYS A 6 5.37 17.98 -22.34
N SER A 7 5.60 19.27 -22.16
CA SER A 7 6.44 19.74 -21.07
C SER A 7 5.81 19.44 -19.70
N ILE A 8 6.60 19.38 -18.65
CA ILE A 8 6.11 19.20 -17.28
C ILE A 8 5.11 20.30 -16.90
N GLU A 9 5.34 21.52 -17.39
CA GLU A 9 4.44 22.66 -17.18
C GLU A 9 3.08 22.47 -17.86
N ASP A 10 3.07 21.92 -19.10
CA ASP A 10 1.83 21.59 -19.80
C ASP A 10 1.03 20.48 -19.07
N ILE A 11 1.73 19.50 -18.51
CA ILE A 11 1.12 18.42 -17.73
C ILE A 11 0.50 18.96 -16.44
N ILE A 12 1.21 19.83 -15.72
CA ILE A 12 0.71 20.49 -14.51
C ILE A 12 -0.50 21.38 -14.82
N HIS A 13 -0.44 22.12 -15.92
CA HIS A 13 -1.53 22.97 -16.38
C HIS A 13 -2.79 22.16 -16.76
N ASP A 14 -2.62 21.06 -17.50
CA ASP A 14 -3.70 20.12 -17.85
C ASP A 14 -4.34 19.46 -16.59
N LEU A 15 -3.51 19.13 -15.60
CA LEU A 15 -3.99 18.59 -14.32
C LEU A 15 -4.78 19.64 -13.53
N ALA A 16 -4.34 20.89 -13.51
CA ALA A 16 -5.04 22.00 -12.86
C ALA A 16 -6.41 22.27 -13.53
N LEU A 17 -6.45 22.32 -14.87
CA LEU A 17 -7.68 22.50 -15.64
C LEU A 17 -8.67 21.33 -15.43
N LYS A 18 -8.17 20.08 -15.38
CA LYS A 18 -9.01 18.92 -15.07
C LYS A 18 -9.57 18.96 -13.63
N LYS A 19 -8.78 19.48 -12.69
CA LYS A 19 -9.21 19.67 -11.30
C LYS A 19 -10.33 20.72 -11.19
N GLU A 20 -10.19 21.84 -11.89
CA GLU A 20 -11.26 22.87 -11.95
C GLU A 20 -12.54 22.31 -12.59
N LYS A 21 -12.41 21.55 -13.67
CA LYS A 21 -13.58 20.94 -14.34
C LYS A 21 -14.27 19.93 -13.44
N LYS A 22 -13.51 19.05 -12.76
CA LYS A 22 -14.07 18.11 -11.77
C LYS A 22 -14.74 18.84 -10.61
N LEU A 23 -14.17 19.93 -10.12
CA LEU A 23 -14.75 20.74 -9.06
C LEU A 23 -16.07 21.40 -9.51
N VAL A 24 -16.12 21.95 -10.72
CA VAL A 24 -17.32 22.52 -11.33
C VAL A 24 -18.41 21.47 -11.51
N ASP A 25 -18.06 20.28 -12.00
CA ASP A 25 -18.99 19.17 -12.17
C ASP A 25 -19.50 18.66 -10.81
N PHE A 26 -18.64 18.57 -9.81
CA PHE A 26 -19.00 18.26 -8.43
C PHE A 26 -20.00 19.29 -7.85
N TYR A 27 -19.73 20.59 -8.01
CA TYR A 27 -20.65 21.64 -7.58
C TYR A 27 -21.98 21.60 -8.33
N LYS A 28 -21.99 21.29 -9.62
CA LYS A 28 -23.23 21.11 -10.39
C LYS A 28 -24.03 19.91 -9.86
N GLN A 29 -23.40 18.75 -9.66
CA GLN A 29 -24.04 17.56 -9.10
C GLN A 29 -24.53 17.80 -7.67
N ALA A 30 -23.74 18.46 -6.83
CA ALA A 30 -24.15 18.82 -5.47
C ALA A 30 -25.36 19.79 -5.46
N LYS A 31 -25.42 20.69 -6.44
CA LYS A 31 -26.54 21.63 -6.61
C LYS A 31 -27.78 20.94 -7.16
N GLU A 32 -27.62 19.98 -8.08
CA GLU A 32 -28.71 19.19 -8.66
C GLU A 32 -29.24 18.13 -7.69
N ASN A 33 -28.36 17.46 -6.93
CA ASN A 33 -28.73 16.45 -5.95
C ASN A 33 -29.15 17.02 -4.61
N ARG A 34 -29.23 18.33 -4.43
CA ARG A 34 -29.56 19.01 -3.15
C ARG A 34 -29.25 18.12 -1.98
N LEU A 35 -28.25 18.42 -1.17
CA LEU A 35 -27.90 17.67 0.06
C LEU A 35 -29.19 17.30 0.81
N LYS A 36 -29.73 16.13 0.54
CA LYS A 36 -30.94 15.66 1.22
C LYS A 36 -30.48 14.97 2.51
N PRO A 37 -31.18 15.20 3.62
CA PRO A 37 -30.95 14.40 4.81
C PRO A 37 -31.10 12.92 4.45
N ILE A 38 -30.18 12.10 4.93
CA ILE A 38 -30.26 10.65 4.76
C ILE A 38 -31.25 10.13 5.81
N ASP A 39 -32.20 9.30 5.40
CA ASP A 39 -33.05 8.60 6.36
C ASP A 39 -32.19 7.67 7.22
N PRO A 40 -32.20 7.80 8.56
CA PRO A 40 -31.35 7.02 9.44
C PRO A 40 -31.66 5.53 9.40
N PHE A 41 -32.90 5.13 9.12
CA PHE A 41 -33.25 3.71 9.00
C PHE A 41 -32.76 3.12 7.69
N GLU A 42 -32.87 3.85 6.58
CA GLU A 42 -32.29 3.43 5.29
C GLU A 42 -30.75 3.33 5.37
N ALA A 43 -30.10 4.29 6.05
CA ALA A 43 -28.67 4.26 6.28
C ALA A 43 -28.26 3.04 7.09
N TYR A 44 -28.95 2.78 8.21
CA TYR A 44 -28.69 1.62 9.06
C TYR A 44 -28.88 0.29 8.30
N GLU A 45 -29.98 0.16 7.55
CA GLU A 45 -30.22 -1.05 6.73
C GLU A 45 -29.16 -1.25 5.66
N ARG A 46 -28.65 -0.18 5.08
CA ARG A 46 -27.53 -0.22 4.11
C ARG A 46 -26.27 -0.73 4.77
N GLU A 47 -25.89 -0.19 5.92
CA GLU A 47 -24.73 -0.64 6.70
C GLU A 47 -24.83 -2.13 7.07
N GLN A 48 -26.04 -2.60 7.45
CA GLN A 48 -26.24 -4.01 7.79
C GLN A 48 -26.11 -4.95 6.58
N LYS A 49 -26.41 -4.47 5.38
CA LYS A 49 -26.36 -5.24 4.13
C LYS A 49 -25.02 -5.13 3.43
N GLU A 50 -24.16 -4.21 3.86
CA GLU A 50 -22.86 -4.00 3.25
C GLU A 50 -21.93 -5.18 3.51
N GLU A 51 -21.52 -5.85 2.42
CA GLU A 51 -20.55 -6.94 2.48
C GLU A 51 -19.15 -6.36 2.68
N LYS A 52 -18.53 -6.70 3.80
CA LYS A 52 -17.13 -6.34 4.06
C LYS A 52 -16.18 -7.21 3.26
N LEU A 53 -15.19 -6.58 2.63
CA LEU A 53 -14.10 -7.31 1.99
C LEU A 53 -13.25 -7.98 3.07
N LYS A 54 -13.30 -9.31 3.14
CA LYS A 54 -12.40 -10.08 3.99
C LYS A 54 -11.01 -10.11 3.38
N THR A 55 -10.03 -9.62 4.11
CA THR A 55 -8.62 -9.63 3.69
C THR A 55 -8.01 -11.02 3.83
N GLY A 56 -8.67 -11.92 4.58
CA GLY A 56 -8.17 -13.26 4.91
C GLY A 56 -6.95 -13.23 5.84
N THR A 57 -6.71 -12.14 6.51
CA THR A 57 -5.57 -11.92 7.41
C THR A 57 -6.04 -11.56 8.82
N LEU A 58 -5.10 -11.52 9.77
CA LEU A 58 -5.36 -11.06 11.14
C LEU A 58 -5.97 -9.65 11.21
N VAL A 59 -5.84 -8.87 10.15
CA VAL A 59 -6.40 -7.52 10.07
C VAL A 59 -7.91 -7.55 10.17
N ASP A 60 -8.57 -8.56 9.60
CA ASP A 60 -10.03 -8.68 9.68
C ASP A 60 -10.52 -8.69 11.12
N ASP A 61 -9.86 -9.46 11.99
CA ASP A 61 -10.22 -9.54 13.42
C ASP A 61 -9.99 -8.20 14.13
N MET A 62 -8.95 -7.46 13.74
CA MET A 62 -8.60 -6.18 14.34
C MET A 62 -9.59 -5.07 13.98
N ILE A 63 -10.17 -5.12 12.75
CA ILE A 63 -11.06 -4.08 12.23
C ILE A 63 -12.55 -4.48 12.26
N GLY A 64 -12.89 -5.63 12.84
CA GLY A 64 -14.29 -6.05 13.00
C GLY A 64 -14.87 -6.80 11.81
N GLY A 65 -14.07 -7.67 11.20
CA GLY A 65 -14.53 -8.71 10.27
C GLY A 65 -14.28 -8.41 8.79
N GLY A 66 -13.55 -7.37 8.45
CA GLY A 66 -13.18 -7.03 7.08
C GLY A 66 -13.32 -5.54 6.77
N LEU A 67 -12.89 -5.15 5.57
CA LEU A 67 -12.88 -3.78 5.08
C LEU A 67 -14.22 -3.39 4.48
N GLU A 68 -14.73 -2.27 4.88
CA GLU A 68 -15.91 -1.63 4.29
C GLU A 68 -15.55 -1.02 2.94
N SER A 69 -16.54 -0.93 2.05
CA SER A 69 -16.39 -0.27 0.77
C SER A 69 -15.95 1.19 0.95
N GLY A 70 -14.94 1.62 0.19
CA GLY A 70 -14.39 2.97 0.30
C GLY A 70 -13.56 3.24 1.56
N SER A 71 -13.39 2.24 2.46
CA SER A 71 -12.50 2.37 3.60
C SER A 71 -11.03 2.25 3.22
N SER A 72 -10.14 2.78 4.05
CA SER A 72 -8.70 2.74 3.80
C SER A 72 -7.91 2.30 5.02
N ILE A 73 -6.84 1.53 4.78
CA ILE A 73 -5.84 1.16 5.78
C ILE A 73 -4.52 1.85 5.49
N LEU A 74 -3.92 2.44 6.49
CA LEU A 74 -2.52 2.85 6.50
C LEU A 74 -1.70 1.83 7.29
N LEU A 75 -0.90 1.02 6.59
CA LEU A 75 0.08 0.11 7.19
C LEU A 75 1.43 0.82 7.28
N TYR A 76 1.97 1.01 8.48
CA TYR A 76 3.28 1.60 8.62
C TYR A 76 4.17 0.78 9.57
N GLY A 77 5.48 0.93 9.45
CA GLY A 77 6.45 0.19 10.26
C GLY A 77 7.84 0.19 9.66
N GLU A 78 8.80 -0.33 10.40
CA GLU A 78 10.19 -0.48 9.99
C GLU A 78 10.36 -1.42 8.79
N PHE A 79 11.57 -1.42 8.21
CA PHE A 79 11.94 -2.40 7.18
C PHE A 79 11.85 -3.83 7.73
N GLY A 80 11.26 -4.75 6.97
CA GLY A 80 11.07 -6.14 7.38
C GLY A 80 9.95 -6.38 8.41
N SER A 81 9.13 -5.36 8.73
CA SER A 81 7.99 -5.52 9.64
C SER A 81 6.81 -6.29 9.03
N GLY A 82 6.83 -6.58 7.72
CA GLY A 82 5.82 -7.40 7.04
C GLY A 82 4.80 -6.61 6.23
N LYS A 83 4.97 -5.30 5.99
CA LYS A 83 4.03 -4.47 5.20
C LYS A 83 3.73 -5.05 3.81
N THR A 84 4.76 -5.28 3.01
CA THR A 84 4.65 -5.84 1.65
C THR A 84 4.07 -7.26 1.68
N GLU A 85 4.48 -8.10 2.64
CA GLU A 85 3.94 -9.46 2.78
C GLU A 85 2.45 -9.45 3.14
N THR A 86 2.01 -8.48 3.96
CA THR A 86 0.61 -8.25 4.25
C THR A 86 -0.16 -7.86 2.98
N CYS A 87 0.38 -6.92 2.19
CA CYS A 87 -0.20 -6.50 0.92
C CYS A 87 -0.30 -7.67 -0.08
N PHE A 88 0.74 -8.48 -0.21
CA PHE A 88 0.73 -9.66 -1.08
C PHE A 88 -0.31 -10.68 -0.65
N THR A 89 -0.39 -10.97 0.66
CA THR A 89 -1.37 -11.91 1.20
C THR A 89 -2.80 -11.42 0.91
N MET A 90 -3.08 -10.15 1.14
CA MET A 90 -4.38 -9.55 0.84
C MET A 90 -4.69 -9.58 -0.67
N ALA A 91 -3.70 -9.31 -1.54
CA ALA A 91 -3.87 -9.40 -2.99
C ALA A 91 -4.17 -10.83 -3.47
N VAL A 92 -3.51 -11.83 -2.89
CA VAL A 92 -3.75 -13.25 -3.21
C VAL A 92 -5.15 -13.67 -2.77
N LEU A 93 -5.59 -13.25 -1.60
CA LEU A 93 -6.86 -13.69 -0.99
C LEU A 93 -8.08 -12.85 -1.42
N CYS A 94 -7.89 -11.65 -1.95
CA CYS A 94 -8.99 -10.84 -2.46
C CYS A 94 -9.77 -11.62 -3.54
N PRO A 95 -11.10 -11.75 -3.45
CA PRO A 95 -11.89 -12.48 -4.43
C PRO A 95 -12.00 -11.74 -5.77
N ASP A 96 -11.97 -10.42 -5.74
CA ASP A 96 -12.13 -9.52 -6.87
C ASP A 96 -10.79 -9.08 -7.46
N LYS A 97 -10.80 -8.23 -8.50
CA LYS A 97 -9.57 -7.66 -9.06
C LYS A 97 -8.87 -6.74 -8.08
N VAL A 98 -7.54 -6.73 -8.19
CA VAL A 98 -6.65 -5.93 -7.34
C VAL A 98 -5.81 -5.01 -8.20
N ILE A 99 -5.88 -3.72 -7.98
CA ILE A 99 -4.93 -2.76 -8.53
C ILE A 99 -3.76 -2.65 -7.54
N TYR A 100 -2.57 -3.03 -7.99
CA TYR A 100 -1.35 -2.97 -7.17
C TYR A 100 -0.38 -1.95 -7.75
N ILE A 101 -0.08 -0.90 -6.98
CA ILE A 101 0.86 0.16 -7.34
C ILE A 101 2.13 -0.06 -6.52
N ASP A 102 3.14 -0.66 -7.17
CA ASP A 102 4.45 -0.95 -6.57
C ASP A 102 5.43 0.19 -6.86
N THR A 103 5.63 1.06 -5.90
CA THR A 103 6.63 2.14 -5.97
C THR A 103 7.99 1.72 -5.43
N GLU A 104 8.05 0.61 -4.68
CA GLU A 104 9.28 0.09 -4.08
C GLU A 104 10.11 -0.76 -5.08
N GLY A 105 9.49 -1.21 -6.18
CA GLY A 105 10.10 -2.18 -7.11
C GLY A 105 10.29 -3.54 -6.45
N SER A 106 9.50 -3.84 -5.44
CA SER A 106 9.60 -5.03 -4.60
C SER A 106 8.66 -6.15 -5.01
N PHE A 107 7.70 -5.88 -5.89
CA PHE A 107 6.73 -6.87 -6.35
C PHE A 107 7.42 -8.04 -7.06
N ARG A 108 7.03 -9.27 -6.70
CA ARG A 108 7.59 -10.51 -7.27
C ARG A 108 6.49 -11.52 -7.55
N TRP A 109 6.27 -11.83 -8.82
CA TRP A 109 5.34 -12.88 -9.25
C TRP A 109 5.70 -14.26 -8.70
N THR A 110 6.99 -14.53 -8.51
CA THR A 110 7.47 -15.77 -7.89
C THR A 110 6.98 -15.90 -6.45
N ARG A 111 6.91 -14.79 -5.70
CA ARG A 111 6.39 -14.77 -4.34
C ARG A 111 4.87 -14.98 -4.30
N ILE A 112 4.15 -14.33 -5.21
CA ILE A 112 2.70 -14.55 -5.35
C ILE A 112 2.41 -16.01 -5.69
N LYS A 113 3.19 -16.61 -6.61
CA LYS A 113 3.04 -18.03 -6.96
C LYS A 113 3.32 -18.95 -5.76
N GLU A 114 4.40 -18.73 -5.02
CA GLU A 114 4.73 -19.49 -3.80
C GLU A 114 3.58 -19.46 -2.79
N MET A 115 3.00 -18.29 -2.53
CA MET A 115 1.83 -18.14 -1.65
C MET A 115 0.61 -18.92 -2.16
N CYS A 116 0.36 -18.89 -3.46
CA CYS A 116 -0.74 -19.63 -4.09
C CYS A 116 -0.55 -21.14 -3.94
N ASP A 117 0.66 -21.64 -4.25
CA ASP A 117 0.99 -23.08 -4.17
C ASP A 117 0.78 -23.59 -2.73
N GLU A 118 1.30 -22.89 -1.72
CA GLU A 118 1.16 -23.26 -0.31
C GLU A 118 -0.27 -23.13 0.23
N ARG A 119 -1.07 -22.24 -0.36
CA ARG A 119 -2.49 -22.08 -0.03
C ARG A 119 -3.41 -22.97 -0.86
N LYS A 120 -2.87 -23.70 -1.86
CA LYS A 120 -3.61 -24.54 -2.83
C LYS A 120 -4.62 -23.70 -3.63
N ILE A 121 -4.23 -22.50 -4.00
CA ILE A 121 -4.98 -21.56 -4.86
C ILE A 121 -4.36 -21.61 -6.26
N ASP A 122 -5.19 -21.60 -7.30
CA ASP A 122 -4.71 -21.50 -8.68
C ASP A 122 -4.05 -20.14 -8.92
N TYR A 123 -2.72 -20.16 -9.11
CA TYR A 123 -1.94 -18.95 -9.34
C TYR A 123 -2.30 -18.24 -10.65
N GLN A 124 -2.76 -18.97 -11.67
CA GLN A 124 -3.14 -18.36 -12.95
C GLN A 124 -4.37 -17.45 -12.78
N THR A 125 -5.34 -17.87 -11.98
CA THR A 125 -6.49 -17.04 -11.60
C THR A 125 -6.04 -15.81 -10.83
N VAL A 126 -5.12 -15.95 -9.87
CA VAL A 126 -4.58 -14.82 -9.09
C VAL A 126 -3.80 -13.85 -9.98
N PHE A 127 -2.97 -14.33 -10.91
CA PHE A 127 -2.21 -13.48 -11.82
C PHE A 127 -3.13 -12.64 -12.73
N LYS A 128 -4.23 -13.22 -13.23
CA LYS A 128 -5.20 -12.51 -14.09
C LYS A 128 -5.99 -11.43 -13.36
N LYS A 129 -6.12 -11.52 -12.03
CA LYS A 129 -6.86 -10.52 -11.24
C LYS A 129 -6.00 -9.37 -10.73
N ILE A 130 -4.65 -9.51 -10.74
CA ILE A 130 -3.74 -8.45 -10.27
C ILE A 130 -3.34 -7.56 -11.44
N ILE A 131 -3.71 -6.28 -11.37
CA ILE A 131 -3.32 -5.24 -12.31
C ILE A 131 -2.17 -4.46 -11.67
N LEU A 132 -0.93 -4.70 -12.15
CA LEU A 132 0.29 -4.17 -11.57
C LEU A 132 0.73 -2.90 -12.28
N PHE A 133 0.97 -1.83 -11.52
CA PHE A 133 1.63 -0.60 -11.97
C PHE A 133 2.93 -0.39 -11.22
N GLN A 134 3.97 0.04 -11.93
CA GLN A 134 5.30 0.30 -11.35
C GLN A 134 5.83 1.67 -11.78
N PRO A 135 5.29 2.77 -11.24
CA PRO A 135 5.77 4.11 -11.55
C PRO A 135 7.22 4.28 -11.08
N GLN A 136 8.04 5.00 -11.87
CA GLN A 136 9.45 5.19 -11.60
C GLN A 136 9.75 6.49 -10.84
N ASN A 137 8.83 7.44 -10.85
CA ASN A 137 8.94 8.72 -10.19
C ASN A 137 7.57 9.22 -9.69
N TRP A 138 7.57 10.26 -8.88
CA TRP A 138 6.37 10.82 -8.27
C TRP A 138 5.37 11.39 -9.31
N VAL A 139 5.86 11.89 -10.45
CA VAL A 139 5.00 12.42 -11.53
C VAL A 139 4.19 11.28 -12.14
N GLU A 140 4.85 10.18 -12.48
CA GLU A 140 4.17 8.97 -12.97
C GLU A 140 3.19 8.43 -11.95
N GLN A 141 3.55 8.42 -10.66
CA GLN A 141 2.64 8.02 -9.59
C GLN A 141 1.38 8.89 -9.55
N MET A 142 1.51 10.21 -9.68
CA MET A 142 0.37 11.13 -9.77
C MET A 142 -0.46 10.92 -11.04
N MET A 143 0.19 10.66 -12.18
CA MET A 143 -0.50 10.41 -13.46
C MET A 143 -1.37 9.16 -13.42
N LEU A 144 -1.00 8.13 -12.63
CA LEU A 144 -1.80 6.92 -12.46
C LEU A 144 -3.22 7.20 -11.96
N LEU A 145 -3.46 8.29 -11.21
CA LEU A 145 -4.81 8.68 -10.78
C LEU A 145 -5.81 8.81 -11.95
N ASN A 146 -5.31 9.17 -13.15
CA ASN A 146 -6.13 9.28 -14.35
C ASN A 146 -6.07 8.04 -15.27
N ALA A 147 -5.15 7.12 -14.99
CA ALA A 147 -4.89 5.94 -15.80
C ALA A 147 -5.36 4.63 -15.12
N LEU A 148 -5.87 4.71 -13.89
CA LEU A 148 -6.40 3.53 -13.21
C LEU A 148 -7.64 3.03 -13.97
N PRO A 149 -7.69 1.72 -14.30
CA PRO A 149 -8.83 1.14 -14.96
C PRO A 149 -10.07 1.21 -14.06
N SER A 150 -11.21 1.46 -14.67
CA SER A 150 -12.49 1.54 -13.96
C SER A 150 -13.13 0.15 -13.82
N PRO A 151 -14.06 -0.04 -12.86
CA PRO A 151 -14.84 -1.27 -12.77
C PRO A 151 -15.66 -1.57 -14.02
N ALA A 152 -15.99 -0.56 -14.84
CA ALA A 152 -16.68 -0.75 -16.11
C ALA A 152 -15.79 -1.43 -17.17
N GLU A 153 -14.45 -1.21 -17.10
CA GLU A 153 -13.49 -1.80 -18.03
C GLU A 153 -13.03 -3.18 -17.56
N GLU A 154 -12.79 -3.35 -16.27
CA GLU A 154 -12.13 -4.52 -15.70
C GLU A 154 -13.08 -5.44 -14.91
N GLY A 155 -14.31 -5.03 -14.63
CA GLY A 155 -15.21 -5.69 -13.70
C GLY A 155 -14.92 -5.28 -12.24
N LYS A 156 -15.49 -5.99 -11.29
CA LYS A 156 -15.42 -5.60 -9.87
C LYS A 156 -13.98 -5.52 -9.38
N ILE A 157 -13.58 -4.35 -8.91
CA ILE A 157 -12.31 -4.10 -8.23
C ILE A 157 -12.61 -4.17 -6.73
N GLY A 158 -11.94 -5.07 -6.01
CA GLY A 158 -12.10 -5.23 -4.57
C GLY A 158 -11.09 -4.43 -3.77
N LEU A 159 -9.88 -4.21 -4.36
CA LEU A 159 -8.77 -3.67 -3.59
C LEU A 159 -7.84 -2.82 -4.46
N ILE A 160 -7.43 -1.67 -3.93
CA ILE A 160 -6.32 -0.86 -4.45
C ILE A 160 -5.22 -0.86 -3.39
N ILE A 161 -3.99 -1.23 -3.78
CA ILE A 161 -2.82 -1.27 -2.91
C ILE A 161 -1.77 -0.32 -3.44
N VAL A 162 -1.20 0.53 -2.57
CA VAL A 162 -0.04 1.40 -2.87
C VAL A 162 1.12 1.04 -1.93
N ASP A 163 2.11 0.34 -2.44
CA ASP A 163 3.29 -0.09 -1.69
C ASP A 163 4.58 0.49 -2.31
N SER A 164 5.07 1.61 -1.78
CA SER A 164 4.62 2.46 -0.69
C SER A 164 4.11 3.83 -1.16
N LEU A 165 3.26 4.44 -0.33
CA LEU A 165 2.70 5.76 -0.61
C LEU A 165 3.77 6.84 -0.79
N THR A 166 4.83 6.82 0.03
CA THR A 166 5.74 7.97 0.21
C THR A 166 7.09 7.86 -0.49
N LYS A 167 7.45 6.69 -1.04
CA LYS A 167 8.82 6.47 -1.54
C LYS A 167 9.22 7.42 -2.67
N LEU A 168 8.41 7.52 -3.71
CA LEU A 168 8.75 8.31 -4.89
C LEU A 168 8.70 9.82 -4.60
N PHE A 169 7.87 10.25 -3.67
CA PHE A 169 7.83 11.64 -3.22
C PHE A 169 9.09 12.08 -2.46
N ARG A 170 9.90 11.13 -1.92
CA ARG A 170 11.20 11.46 -1.33
C ARG A 170 12.24 11.90 -2.36
N GLY A 171 12.11 11.46 -3.61
CA GLY A 171 12.97 11.84 -4.72
C GLY A 171 12.75 13.25 -5.25
N ILE A 172 11.79 14.00 -4.69
CA ILE A 172 11.62 15.42 -5.03
C ILE A 172 12.72 16.20 -4.31
N GLU A 173 13.75 16.58 -5.03
CA GLU A 173 14.84 17.37 -4.49
C GLU A 173 14.51 18.87 -4.63
N PHE A 174 14.30 19.52 -3.49
CA PHE A 174 14.28 20.97 -3.37
C PHE A 174 15.33 21.38 -2.33
N ALA A 175 16.03 22.47 -2.57
CA ALA A 175 17.06 22.96 -1.65
C ALA A 175 16.43 23.44 -0.34
N GLY A 176 16.69 22.72 0.77
CA GLY A 176 16.44 23.15 2.13
C GLY A 176 15.07 22.82 2.75
N ARG A 177 14.71 23.59 3.79
CA ARG A 177 13.47 23.38 4.56
C ARG A 177 12.15 23.49 3.79
N GLN A 178 12.19 24.06 2.59
CA GLN A 178 11.03 24.16 1.69
C GLN A 178 10.59 22.81 1.13
N GLU A 179 11.46 21.80 1.16
CA GLU A 179 11.20 20.44 0.67
C GLU A 179 10.01 19.77 1.35
N LEU A 180 9.92 19.89 2.67
CA LEU A 180 8.81 19.30 3.46
C LEU A 180 7.47 19.99 3.17
N GLN A 181 7.48 21.30 2.92
CA GLN A 181 6.29 22.08 2.65
C GLN A 181 5.65 21.73 1.30
N VAL A 182 6.45 21.28 0.35
CA VAL A 182 5.96 20.90 -0.99
C VAL A 182 5.53 19.43 -1.03
N LYS A 183 6.28 18.54 -0.39
CA LYS A 183 6.03 17.09 -0.45
C LYS A 183 4.74 16.66 0.27
N GLN A 184 4.50 17.20 1.45
CA GLN A 184 3.34 16.78 2.26
C GLN A 184 1.98 17.10 1.63
N PRO A 185 1.74 18.29 1.06
CA PRO A 185 0.50 18.57 0.35
C PRO A 185 0.23 17.63 -0.82
N GLN A 186 1.27 17.27 -1.60
CA GLN A 186 1.13 16.38 -2.76
C GLN A 186 0.81 14.94 -2.35
N ILE A 187 1.48 14.41 -1.32
CA ILE A 187 1.17 13.08 -0.78
C ILE A 187 -0.28 13.05 -0.28
N ARG A 188 -0.69 14.09 0.44
CA ARG A 188 -2.06 14.23 0.92
C ARG A 188 -3.07 14.30 -0.22
N GLU A 189 -2.79 15.08 -1.26
CA GLU A 189 -3.66 15.21 -2.44
C GLU A 189 -3.80 13.86 -3.17
N TYR A 190 -2.70 13.13 -3.32
CA TYR A 190 -2.69 11.79 -3.91
C TYR A 190 -3.55 10.81 -3.10
N MET A 191 -3.41 10.83 -1.78
CA MET A 191 -4.18 9.97 -0.88
C MET A 191 -5.68 10.29 -0.93
N ILE A 192 -6.06 11.59 -0.92
CA ILE A 192 -7.44 12.04 -1.05
C ILE A 192 -8.04 11.56 -2.39
N ALA A 193 -7.33 11.79 -3.49
CA ALA A 193 -7.79 11.39 -4.82
C ALA A 193 -8.00 9.87 -4.93
N LEU A 194 -7.08 9.06 -4.39
CA LEU A 194 -7.26 7.61 -4.34
C LEU A 194 -8.43 7.18 -3.45
N SER A 195 -8.65 7.88 -2.33
CA SER A 195 -9.81 7.62 -1.47
C SER A 195 -11.13 7.92 -2.17
N GLU A 196 -11.19 8.99 -2.98
CA GLU A 196 -12.35 9.29 -3.81
C GLU A 196 -12.57 8.23 -4.90
N ILE A 197 -11.50 7.77 -5.54
CA ILE A 197 -11.56 6.69 -6.54
C ILE A 197 -12.04 5.39 -5.88
N SER A 198 -11.51 5.03 -4.71
CA SER A 198 -11.91 3.81 -4.02
C SER A 198 -13.38 3.82 -3.62
N LYS A 199 -13.89 4.96 -3.16
CA LYS A 199 -15.33 5.17 -2.89
C LYS A 199 -16.18 5.05 -4.15
N ALA A 200 -15.73 5.66 -5.26
CA ALA A 200 -16.43 5.58 -6.53
C ALA A 200 -16.44 4.17 -7.12
N TYR A 201 -15.39 3.38 -6.88
CA TYR A 201 -15.27 1.99 -7.32
C TYR A 201 -15.93 1.00 -6.36
N GLY A 202 -16.30 1.43 -5.16
CA GLY A 202 -16.81 0.55 -4.12
C GLY A 202 -15.78 -0.46 -3.64
N CYS A 203 -14.49 -0.09 -3.61
CA CYS A 203 -13.39 -0.98 -3.22
C CYS A 203 -12.67 -0.47 -1.97
N ALA A 204 -11.87 -1.33 -1.34
CA ALA A 204 -11.01 -0.94 -0.23
C ALA A 204 -9.65 -0.42 -0.72
N LEU A 205 -8.97 0.37 0.12
CA LEU A 205 -7.70 1.00 -0.20
C LEU A 205 -6.66 0.70 0.87
N ILE A 206 -5.45 0.31 0.46
CA ILE A 206 -4.33 0.05 1.37
C ILE A 206 -3.14 0.90 0.95
N PHE A 207 -2.61 1.63 1.92
CA PHE A 207 -1.34 2.34 1.78
C PHE A 207 -0.30 1.75 2.70
N THR A 208 0.93 1.63 2.22
CA THR A 208 2.07 1.38 3.10
C THR A 208 2.97 2.60 3.19
N THR A 209 3.59 2.79 4.35
CA THR A 209 4.65 3.78 4.52
C THR A 209 5.68 3.30 5.55
N GLN A 210 6.86 3.91 5.53
CA GLN A 210 7.90 3.64 6.51
C GLN A 210 7.68 4.50 7.76
N ILE A 211 8.47 4.23 8.79
CA ILE A 211 8.53 5.02 10.01
C ILE A 211 9.63 6.08 9.94
N TYR A 212 9.48 7.10 10.74
CA TYR A 212 10.57 7.95 11.20
C TYR A 212 10.52 8.06 12.74
N GLN A 213 11.67 8.23 13.35
CA GLN A 213 11.71 8.51 14.79
C GLN A 213 11.45 9.99 15.00
N SER A 214 10.49 10.31 15.86
CA SER A 214 10.20 11.70 16.21
C SER A 214 11.42 12.32 16.92
N PRO A 215 11.87 13.53 16.54
CA PRO A 215 12.89 14.25 17.30
C PRO A 215 12.50 14.53 18.76
N GLN A 216 11.22 14.48 19.08
CA GLN A 216 10.65 14.65 20.42
C GLN A 216 10.37 13.29 21.07
N SER A 217 11.20 12.27 20.79
CA SER A 217 11.06 10.95 21.39
C SER A 217 11.10 11.05 22.92
N ASN A 218 10.12 10.42 23.57
CA ASN A 218 10.10 10.32 25.01
C ASN A 218 10.97 9.11 25.43
N PRO A 219 12.12 9.32 26.13
CA PRO A 219 13.02 8.24 26.50
C PRO A 219 12.42 7.26 27.52
N PHE A 220 11.28 7.59 28.12
CA PHE A 220 10.58 6.71 29.06
C PHE A 220 9.56 5.79 28.36
N LEU A 221 9.34 5.97 27.05
CA LEU A 221 8.49 5.09 26.26
C LEU A 221 9.34 4.09 25.47
N PRO A 222 8.81 2.90 25.17
CA PRO A 222 9.45 1.97 24.26
C PRO A 222 9.69 2.63 22.89
N ASP A 223 10.76 2.28 22.19
CA ASP A 223 11.14 2.86 20.90
C ASP A 223 9.98 2.89 19.89
N TRP A 224 9.21 1.80 19.83
CA TRP A 224 8.06 1.69 18.93
C TRP A 224 6.93 2.70 19.22
N ALA A 225 6.83 3.22 20.45
CA ALA A 225 5.83 4.23 20.81
C ALA A 225 6.23 5.64 20.33
N ASN A 226 7.51 5.82 19.99
CA ASN A 226 8.05 7.05 19.41
C ASN A 226 8.08 7.02 17.87
N GLU A 227 7.75 5.87 17.26
CA GLU A 227 7.71 5.69 15.83
C GLU A 227 6.45 6.30 15.22
N GLN A 228 6.63 7.09 14.18
CA GLN A 228 5.53 7.71 13.45
C GLN A 228 5.61 7.37 11.97
N ALA A 229 4.45 7.32 11.32
CA ALA A 229 4.37 7.13 9.88
C ALA A 229 5.03 8.29 9.14
N VAL A 230 5.86 7.99 8.13
CA VAL A 230 6.37 9.01 7.20
C VAL A 230 5.17 9.65 6.49
N GLY A 231 5.09 10.99 6.56
CA GLY A 231 3.93 11.75 6.13
C GLY A 231 3.14 12.37 7.28
N GLY A 232 3.46 11.95 8.52
CA GLY A 232 2.98 12.55 9.76
C GLY A 232 1.50 12.30 10.06
N ALA A 233 0.99 12.98 11.08
CA ALA A 233 -0.38 12.87 11.56
C ALA A 233 -1.44 13.13 10.46
N SER A 234 -1.12 13.98 9.49
CA SER A 234 -2.05 14.30 8.38
C SER A 234 -2.44 13.07 7.54
N LEU A 235 -1.53 12.10 7.38
CA LEU A 235 -1.84 10.85 6.67
C LEU A 235 -2.64 9.89 7.55
N GLN A 236 -2.31 9.83 8.83
CA GLN A 236 -3.04 8.97 9.78
C GLN A 236 -4.52 9.38 9.87
N HIS A 237 -4.81 10.67 9.98
CA HIS A 237 -6.19 11.19 10.05
C HIS A 237 -7.02 11.02 8.76
N GLN A 238 -6.41 10.60 7.66
CA GLN A 238 -7.13 10.36 6.40
C GLN A 238 -7.42 8.89 6.15
N ALA A 239 -6.81 7.99 6.90
CA ALA A 239 -7.08 6.57 6.81
C ALA A 239 -8.18 6.18 7.80
N SER A 240 -9.08 5.28 7.39
CA SER A 240 -10.12 4.73 8.27
C SER A 240 -9.51 3.86 9.37
N TYR A 241 -8.39 3.22 9.07
CA TYR A 241 -7.65 2.36 10.01
C TYR A 241 -6.16 2.63 9.89
N VAL A 242 -5.49 2.79 11.02
CA VAL A 242 -4.04 2.97 11.10
C VAL A 242 -3.43 1.81 11.86
N ILE A 243 -2.61 1.00 11.18
CA ILE A 243 -2.01 -0.20 11.74
C ILE A 243 -0.49 -0.08 11.72
N HIS A 244 0.12 -0.16 12.88
CA HIS A 244 1.57 -0.23 13.07
C HIS A 244 2.03 -1.68 13.05
N LEU A 245 2.98 -1.99 12.16
CA LEU A 245 3.62 -3.29 12.06
C LEU A 245 5.05 -3.19 12.57
N ARG A 246 5.42 -4.00 13.54
CA ARG A 246 6.77 -4.02 14.11
C ARG A 246 7.33 -5.44 14.24
N ARG A 247 8.63 -5.55 14.26
CA ARG A 247 9.31 -6.81 14.60
C ARG A 247 9.22 -7.04 16.10
N ALA A 248 9.15 -8.29 16.48
CA ALA A 248 9.21 -8.73 17.87
C ALA A 248 10.36 -9.73 18.03
N LYS A 249 10.41 -10.42 19.18
CA LYS A 249 11.47 -11.39 19.44
C LYS A 249 11.37 -12.60 18.48
N GLY A 250 12.51 -12.99 17.92
CA GLY A 250 12.60 -14.10 16.97
C GLY A 250 11.88 -13.77 15.65
N ILE A 251 11.07 -14.71 15.19
CA ILE A 251 10.30 -14.61 13.93
C ILE A 251 8.99 -13.83 14.09
N ALA A 252 8.58 -13.56 15.31
CA ALA A 252 7.31 -12.90 15.58
C ALA A 252 7.31 -11.45 15.10
N ARG A 253 6.15 -11.03 14.64
CA ARG A 253 5.80 -9.64 14.34
C ARG A 253 4.53 -9.28 15.08
N ILE A 254 4.31 -8.00 15.27
CA ILE A 254 3.11 -7.51 15.94
C ILE A 254 2.46 -6.48 15.05
N ALA A 255 1.17 -6.68 14.81
CA ALA A 255 0.29 -5.69 14.24
C ALA A 255 -0.48 -5.01 15.36
N ARG A 256 -0.45 -3.68 15.41
CA ARG A 256 -1.17 -2.87 16.39
C ARG A 256 -2.07 -1.89 15.70
N LEU A 257 -3.35 -1.92 16.00
CA LEU A 257 -4.32 -0.92 15.59
C LEU A 257 -4.08 0.34 16.44
N ILE A 258 -3.64 1.42 15.81
CA ILE A 258 -3.28 2.67 16.47
C ILE A 258 -4.46 3.63 16.48
N ASP A 259 -5.20 3.65 15.37
CA ASP A 259 -6.36 4.53 15.19
C ASP A 259 -7.41 3.82 14.34
N ALA A 260 -8.64 3.96 14.73
CA ALA A 260 -9.81 3.49 14.01
C ALA A 260 -11.05 4.16 14.56
N ASP A 261 -11.96 4.54 13.68
CA ASP A 261 -13.29 4.99 14.07
C ASP A 261 -13.97 3.89 14.91
N TRP A 262 -14.41 4.19 16.14
CA TRP A 262 -15.19 3.32 17.05
C TRP A 262 -14.66 1.88 17.33
N LYS A 263 -13.42 1.55 17.04
CA LYS A 263 -12.85 0.23 17.40
C LYS A 263 -11.88 0.36 18.56
N PRO A 264 -11.89 -0.58 19.51
CA PRO A 264 -10.88 -0.61 20.55
C PRO A 264 -9.50 -0.92 19.97
N LEU A 265 -8.47 -0.34 20.58
CA LEU A 265 -7.10 -0.66 20.22
C LEU A 265 -6.85 -2.17 20.37
N ALA A 266 -6.21 -2.76 19.39
CA ALA A 266 -5.93 -4.20 19.36
C ALA A 266 -4.48 -4.45 18.95
N GLU A 267 -3.88 -5.47 19.54
CA GLU A 267 -2.60 -6.03 19.09
C GLU A 267 -2.77 -7.50 18.73
N ARG A 268 -2.11 -7.92 17.65
CA ARG A 268 -2.09 -9.30 17.22
C ARG A 268 -0.69 -9.70 16.79
N PRO A 269 -0.13 -10.77 17.37
CA PRO A 269 1.11 -11.35 16.89
C PRO A 269 0.86 -12.14 15.60
N PHE A 270 1.84 -12.10 14.70
CA PHE A 270 1.82 -12.84 13.44
C PHE A 270 3.22 -13.28 13.02
N ILE A 271 3.28 -14.19 12.07
CA ILE A 271 4.51 -14.68 11.45
C ILE A 271 4.42 -14.55 9.93
N ILE A 272 5.58 -14.52 9.27
CA ILE A 272 5.68 -14.61 7.81
C ILE A 272 6.12 -16.04 7.46
N THR A 273 5.37 -16.65 6.56
CA THR A 273 5.60 -18.01 6.07
C THR A 273 5.61 -18.04 4.54
N GLU A 274 5.80 -19.21 3.95
CA GLU A 274 5.64 -19.40 2.50
C GLU A 274 4.20 -19.02 2.04
N ARG A 275 3.22 -19.10 2.94
CA ARG A 275 1.81 -18.72 2.68
C ARG A 275 1.57 -17.22 2.69
N GLY A 276 2.53 -16.40 3.09
CA GLY A 276 2.40 -14.97 3.37
C GLY A 276 2.35 -14.71 4.86
N ILE A 277 1.46 -13.83 5.33
CA ILE A 277 1.25 -13.64 6.76
C ILE A 277 0.26 -14.67 7.30
N ASP A 278 0.61 -15.27 8.43
CA ASP A 278 -0.24 -16.18 9.19
C ASP A 278 -0.33 -15.71 10.65
N ASN A 279 -1.42 -16.04 11.32
CA ASN A 279 -1.56 -15.80 12.76
C ASN A 279 -0.46 -16.55 13.52
N MET A 280 -0.06 -16.02 14.66
CA MET A 280 0.86 -16.76 15.54
C MET A 280 0.22 -18.10 15.91
N PRO A 281 0.88 -19.23 15.65
CA PRO A 281 0.29 -20.54 15.93
C PRO A 281 0.15 -20.79 17.43
N GLU A 282 -0.93 -21.45 17.82
CA GLU A 282 -1.24 -21.84 19.18
C GLU A 282 -1.50 -23.36 19.25
N GLY A 283 -1.21 -23.98 20.37
CA GLY A 283 -1.52 -25.40 20.63
C GLY A 283 -0.56 -26.39 19.99
N SER A 284 -1.05 -27.63 19.82
CA SER A 284 -0.27 -28.74 19.24
C SER A 284 0.01 -28.49 17.76
N GLY A 285 1.29 -28.47 17.38
CA GLY A 285 1.73 -28.11 16.02
C GLY A 285 2.32 -26.71 15.89
N ALA A 286 2.21 -25.88 16.92
CA ALA A 286 2.83 -24.54 16.93
C ALA A 286 4.34 -24.60 16.70
N GLU A 287 5.03 -25.56 17.30
CA GLU A 287 6.48 -25.74 17.18
C GLU A 287 6.91 -26.01 15.73
N GLU A 288 6.17 -26.83 15.00
CA GLU A 288 6.47 -27.14 13.61
C GLU A 288 6.25 -25.92 12.71
N MET A 289 5.18 -25.16 12.89
CA MET A 289 4.93 -23.93 12.14
C MET A 289 5.98 -22.86 12.43
N ILE A 290 6.39 -22.72 13.70
CA ILE A 290 7.44 -21.78 14.10
C ILE A 290 8.76 -22.18 13.44
N LYS A 291 9.13 -23.47 13.45
CA LYS A 291 10.35 -23.96 12.81
C LYS A 291 10.34 -23.70 11.29
N ARG A 292 9.24 -23.97 10.60
CA ARG A 292 9.09 -23.67 9.16
C ARG A 292 9.25 -22.16 8.89
N ALA A 293 8.63 -21.32 9.70
CA ALA A 293 8.74 -19.87 9.56
C ALA A 293 10.17 -19.37 9.83
N GLU A 294 10.90 -19.96 10.78
CA GLU A 294 12.33 -19.65 11.02
C GLU A 294 13.21 -20.04 9.83
N GLU A 295 12.97 -21.22 9.23
CA GLU A 295 13.68 -21.67 8.04
C GLU A 295 13.39 -20.74 6.85
N TYR A 296 12.14 -20.31 6.71
CA TYR A 296 11.74 -19.38 5.66
C TYR A 296 12.39 -18.00 5.85
N GLU A 297 12.42 -17.44 7.05
CA GLU A 297 13.08 -16.16 7.33
C GLU A 297 14.59 -16.22 7.03
N LYS A 298 15.26 -17.32 7.38
CA LYS A 298 16.66 -17.55 6.99
C LYS A 298 16.86 -17.59 5.48
N LYS A 299 15.92 -18.22 4.75
CA LYS A 299 15.94 -18.24 3.27
C LYS A 299 15.82 -16.81 2.70
N LEU A 300 14.92 -15.99 3.23
CA LEU A 300 14.76 -14.60 2.82
C LEU A 300 16.02 -13.76 3.08
N GLN A 301 16.60 -13.86 4.26
CA GLN A 301 17.84 -13.15 4.62
C GLN A 301 19.00 -13.51 3.68
N ASN A 302 19.14 -14.79 3.33
CA ASN A 302 20.16 -15.24 2.39
C ASN A 302 19.95 -14.70 0.97
N LEU A 303 18.70 -14.54 0.52
CA LEU A 303 18.38 -13.94 -0.77
C LEU A 303 18.70 -12.43 -0.79
N GLU A 304 18.43 -11.71 0.27
CA GLU A 304 18.79 -10.30 0.41
C GLU A 304 20.30 -10.06 0.36
N VAL A 305 21.07 -10.91 1.05
CA VAL A 305 22.55 -10.83 1.04
C VAL A 305 23.11 -11.09 -0.37
N LYS A 306 22.57 -12.09 -1.08
CA LYS A 306 22.96 -12.36 -2.48
C LYS A 306 22.58 -11.23 -3.42
N GLY A 307 21.41 -10.62 -3.23
CA GLY A 307 20.95 -9.47 -4.02
C GLY A 307 21.81 -8.22 -3.83
N LYS A 308 22.26 -7.96 -2.60
CA LYS A 308 23.19 -6.85 -2.29
C LYS A 308 24.57 -7.07 -2.91
N LYS A 309 25.10 -8.29 -2.88
CA LYS A 309 26.39 -8.63 -3.51
C LYS A 309 26.37 -8.44 -5.04
N LYS A 310 25.30 -8.85 -5.73
CA LYS A 310 25.16 -8.64 -7.18
C LYS A 310 25.04 -7.16 -7.59
N LYS A 311 24.56 -6.28 -6.71
CA LYS A 311 24.50 -4.83 -6.96
C LYS A 311 25.83 -4.13 -6.67
N ALA A 312 26.74 -4.76 -5.94
CA ALA A 312 28.05 -4.21 -5.57
C ALA A 312 29.18 -4.60 -6.54
N GLU A 313 28.95 -5.52 -7.48
CA GLU A 313 29.91 -5.82 -8.55
C GLU A 313 29.89 -4.67 -9.55
N PRO A 314 31.06 -4.00 -9.80
CA PRO A 314 31.15 -2.94 -10.80
C PRO A 314 30.82 -3.53 -12.18
N LYS A 315 29.91 -2.83 -12.90
CA LYS A 315 29.69 -3.14 -14.32
C LYS A 315 31.01 -2.89 -15.03
N GLU A 316 31.62 -3.90 -15.63
CA GLU A 316 32.74 -3.74 -16.55
C GLU A 316 32.31 -2.79 -17.68
N GLU A 317 32.98 -1.64 -17.78
CA GLU A 317 32.81 -0.74 -18.92
C GLU A 317 33.23 -1.48 -20.19
N PRO A 318 32.50 -1.40 -21.29
CA PRO A 318 32.94 -1.95 -22.56
C PRO A 318 34.24 -1.26 -22.98
N LYS A 319 35.31 -2.02 -23.20
CA LYS A 319 36.56 -1.53 -23.75
C LYS A 319 36.25 -0.89 -25.10
N GLU A 320 36.49 0.39 -25.22
CA GLU A 320 36.56 1.07 -26.53
C GLU A 320 37.65 0.38 -27.38
N GLU A 321 37.26 -0.27 -28.45
CA GLU A 321 38.19 -0.69 -29.49
C GLU A 321 38.77 0.54 -30.20
N ASP A 322 40.06 0.77 -29.95
CA ASP A 322 40.88 1.75 -30.62
C ASP A 322 40.94 1.42 -32.12
N LYS A 323 40.19 2.14 -32.92
CA LYS A 323 40.33 2.17 -34.38
C LYS A 323 41.23 3.32 -34.79
N SER A 324 42.53 3.20 -34.46
CA SER A 324 43.59 3.94 -35.14
C SER A 324 44.30 2.98 -36.11
N GLY A 325 44.00 3.08 -37.39
CA GLY A 325 44.68 2.28 -38.40
C GLY A 325 44.30 2.65 -39.83
N VAL A 326 45.09 3.57 -40.41
CA VAL A 326 45.26 3.94 -41.84
C VAL A 326 44.20 4.87 -42.44
#